data_5c0393000a90f309341201a9670ed5f5
#
_entry.id   5c0393000a90f309341201a9670ed5f5
#
_cell.length_a   1.000
_cell.length_b   1.000
_cell.length_c   1.000
_cell.angle_alpha   90.00
_cell.angle_beta   90.00
_cell.angle_gamma   90.00
#
_symmetry.space_group_name_H-M   'P 1'
#
loop_
_entity.id
_entity.type
_entity.pdbx_description
1 polymer ?
#
loop_
_entity_poly.entity_id
_entity_poly.type
_entity_poly.pdbx_seq_one_letter_code
_entity_poly.pdbx_strand_id
1 'polypeptide(L)'
;IRTVFLESALIGIVALGQTLVVITGGIDLSVAWMMTIGAYMVSNLVNSSNANLVWGIPLMLVVTFGLGAINGFCISCLRVPAIVMTLGMNIILQGALVALTQGSPGQSAPPLLLTLGQKNLLGIPYLVIIWIIMTVVVMLALFKMKYGRKLFAIGNNATVAKYSGIRVDNTIILSYA
;
A
#
# COMPACT_ATOMS: atom_id res chain seq x y z
N ILE A 1 -20.35 -16.75 3.44
CA ILE A 1 -20.11 -16.27 2.05
C ILE A 1 -19.70 -14.79 2.06
N ARG A 2 -20.46 -13.86 2.71
CA ARG A 2 -20.15 -12.44 2.76
C ARG A 2 -18.75 -12.15 3.35
N THR A 3 -18.41 -12.79 4.46
CA THR A 3 -17.10 -12.63 5.13
C THR A 3 -15.95 -13.01 4.20
N VAL A 4 -16.10 -14.12 3.46
CA VAL A 4 -15.10 -14.56 2.47
C VAL A 4 -14.88 -13.49 1.39
N PHE A 5 -15.95 -12.90 0.86
CA PHE A 5 -15.81 -11.82 -0.13
C PHE A 5 -15.12 -10.57 0.42
N LEU A 6 -15.41 -10.20 1.67
CA LEU A 6 -14.77 -9.04 2.31
C LEU A 6 -13.27 -9.28 2.54
N GLU A 7 -12.91 -10.42 3.08
CA GLU A 7 -11.50 -10.80 3.30
C GLU A 7 -10.74 -10.93 1.98
N SER A 8 -11.36 -11.56 0.97
CA SER A 8 -10.77 -11.67 -0.37
C SER A 8 -10.54 -10.31 -1.01
N ALA A 9 -11.47 -9.36 -0.85
CA ALA A 9 -11.31 -8.02 -1.38
C ALA A 9 -10.15 -7.25 -0.71
N LEU A 10 -10.01 -7.36 0.60
CA LEU A 10 -8.89 -6.75 1.34
C LEU A 10 -7.55 -7.34 0.88
N ILE A 11 -7.44 -8.66 0.86
CA ILE A 11 -6.23 -9.35 0.39
C ILE A 11 -5.96 -9.01 -1.08
N GLY A 12 -7.01 -8.94 -1.90
CA GLY A 12 -6.91 -8.58 -3.31
C GLY A 12 -6.36 -7.17 -3.54
N ILE A 13 -6.79 -6.17 -2.76
CA ILE A 13 -6.25 -4.81 -2.84
C ILE A 13 -4.75 -4.80 -2.47
N VAL A 14 -4.37 -5.50 -1.42
CA VAL A 14 -2.96 -5.65 -1.03
C VAL A 14 -2.15 -6.32 -2.13
N ALA A 15 -2.67 -7.38 -2.72
CA ALA A 15 -2.02 -8.11 -3.80
C ALA A 15 -1.78 -7.25 -5.04
N LEU A 16 -2.65 -6.26 -5.33
CA LEU A 16 -2.42 -5.30 -6.42
C LEU A 16 -1.16 -4.45 -6.16
N GLY A 17 -0.98 -3.93 -4.95
CA GLY A 17 0.25 -3.22 -4.56
C GLY A 17 1.48 -4.12 -4.66
N GLN A 18 1.39 -5.32 -4.09
CA GLN A 18 2.47 -6.31 -4.16
C GLN A 18 2.85 -6.69 -5.60
N THR A 19 1.88 -6.72 -6.52
CA THR A 19 2.15 -7.00 -7.93
C THR A 19 3.13 -6.00 -8.54
N LEU A 20 3.04 -4.70 -8.20
CA LEU A 20 3.96 -3.69 -8.69
C LEU A 20 5.40 -3.94 -8.23
N VAL A 21 5.56 -4.32 -6.96
CA VAL A 21 6.87 -4.63 -6.37
C VAL A 21 7.43 -5.92 -6.96
N VAL A 22 6.63 -6.99 -7.05
CA VAL A 22 7.05 -8.30 -7.55
C VAL A 22 7.46 -8.26 -9.02
N ILE A 23 6.81 -7.45 -9.86
CA ILE A 23 7.21 -7.26 -11.26
C ILE A 23 8.65 -6.72 -11.36
N THR A 24 9.11 -5.90 -10.42
CA THR A 24 10.50 -5.42 -10.40
C THR A 24 11.51 -6.41 -9.81
N GLY A 25 11.07 -7.60 -9.39
CA GLY A 25 11.87 -8.60 -8.69
C GLY A 25 12.04 -8.32 -7.19
N GLY A 26 11.27 -7.38 -6.63
CA GLY A 26 11.28 -7.03 -5.21
C GLY A 26 10.31 -7.87 -4.38
N ILE A 27 10.45 -7.75 -3.06
CA ILE A 27 9.54 -8.32 -2.06
C ILE A 27 9.29 -7.26 -1.01
N ASP A 28 8.02 -7.01 -0.66
CA ASP A 28 7.66 -6.08 0.41
C ASP A 28 6.93 -6.82 1.54
N LEU A 29 7.63 -6.99 2.66
CA LEU A 29 7.10 -7.60 3.87
C LEU A 29 6.60 -6.56 4.90
N SER A 30 6.75 -5.27 4.62
CA SER A 30 6.33 -4.20 5.53
C SER A 30 4.85 -3.84 5.41
N VAL A 31 4.18 -4.29 4.36
CA VAL A 31 2.81 -3.91 4.00
C VAL A 31 1.80 -4.15 5.13
N ALA A 32 1.93 -5.24 5.90
CA ALA A 32 1.02 -5.55 7.00
C ALA A 32 1.00 -4.45 8.08
N TRP A 33 2.18 -4.02 8.51
CA TRP A 33 2.30 -2.95 9.50
C TRP A 33 2.07 -1.56 8.92
N MET A 34 2.34 -1.34 7.63
CA MET A 34 1.92 -0.12 6.93
C MET A 34 0.41 0.05 6.93
N MET A 35 -0.33 -1.02 6.63
CA MET A 35 -1.80 -1.02 6.71
C MET A 35 -2.29 -0.74 8.14
N THR A 36 -1.66 -1.38 9.13
CA THR A 36 -2.04 -1.22 10.55
C THR A 36 -1.80 0.22 11.02
N ILE A 37 -0.66 0.82 10.67
CA ILE A 37 -0.38 2.24 10.99
C ILE A 37 -1.36 3.15 10.26
N GLY A 38 -1.64 2.91 8.98
CA GLY A 38 -2.63 3.68 8.22
C GLY A 38 -4.01 3.63 8.87
N ALA A 39 -4.47 2.45 9.26
CA ALA A 39 -5.74 2.28 9.96
C ALA A 39 -5.75 2.98 11.33
N TYR A 40 -4.67 2.87 12.10
CA TYR A 40 -4.52 3.54 13.38
C TYR A 40 -4.51 5.08 13.22
N MET A 41 -3.76 5.60 12.25
CA MET A 41 -3.74 7.04 11.98
C MET A 41 -5.14 7.56 11.66
N VAL A 42 -5.85 6.91 10.75
CA VAL A 42 -7.19 7.36 10.36
C VAL A 42 -8.16 7.28 11.54
N SER A 43 -8.15 6.21 12.33
CA SER A 43 -9.08 6.10 13.47
C SER A 43 -8.77 7.11 14.58
N ASN A 44 -7.51 7.37 14.92
CA ASN A 44 -7.14 8.26 16.03
C ASN A 44 -7.09 9.74 15.63
N LEU A 45 -6.52 10.09 14.47
CA LEU A 45 -6.41 11.49 14.04
C LEU A 45 -7.77 12.09 13.67
N VAL A 46 -8.67 11.28 13.17
CA VAL A 46 -10.00 11.72 12.73
C VAL A 46 -11.00 11.82 13.89
N ASN A 47 -10.65 11.24 15.05
CA ASN A 47 -11.45 11.31 16.28
C ASN A 47 -12.91 10.90 16.05
N SER A 48 -13.12 9.81 15.30
CA SER A 48 -14.42 9.25 14.89
C SER A 48 -15.36 10.22 14.14
N SER A 49 -14.84 11.34 13.60
CA SER A 49 -15.61 12.34 12.86
C SER A 49 -15.44 12.21 11.36
N ASN A 50 -16.56 12.12 10.63
CA ASN A 50 -16.52 12.09 9.16
C ASN A 50 -15.94 13.38 8.55
N ALA A 51 -16.11 14.53 9.18
CA ALA A 51 -15.59 15.80 8.69
C ALA A 51 -14.05 15.82 8.65
N ASN A 52 -13.42 15.15 9.60
CA ASN A 52 -11.97 15.08 9.68
C ASN A 52 -11.33 14.09 8.69
N LEU A 53 -12.12 13.26 8.01
CA LEU A 53 -11.62 12.36 6.94
C LEU A 53 -10.99 13.13 5.78
N VAL A 54 -11.46 14.36 5.53
CA VAL A 54 -10.96 15.21 4.44
C VAL A 54 -9.46 15.49 4.55
N TRP A 55 -8.93 15.62 5.76
CA TRP A 55 -7.50 15.81 5.99
C TRP A 55 -6.81 14.55 6.51
N GLY A 56 -7.52 13.70 7.23
CA GLY A 56 -6.96 12.48 7.83
C GLY A 56 -6.53 11.44 6.80
N ILE A 57 -7.34 11.22 5.75
CA ILE A 57 -6.99 10.29 4.66
C ILE A 57 -5.78 10.80 3.85
N PRO A 58 -5.73 12.06 3.36
CA PRO A 58 -4.55 12.56 2.68
C PRO A 58 -3.28 12.49 3.53
N LEU A 59 -3.35 12.83 4.82
CA LEU A 59 -2.20 12.74 5.72
C LEU A 59 -1.71 11.29 5.85
N MET A 60 -2.61 10.34 6.05
CA MET A 60 -2.28 8.91 6.09
C MET A 60 -1.60 8.47 4.80
N LEU A 61 -2.14 8.85 3.64
CA LEU A 61 -1.55 8.51 2.34
C LEU A 61 -0.14 9.11 2.17
N VAL A 62 0.07 10.36 2.59
CA VAL A 62 1.41 10.99 2.52
C VAL A 62 2.41 10.26 3.42
N VAL A 63 2.02 9.90 4.64
CA VAL A 63 2.91 9.19 5.56
C VAL A 63 3.24 7.79 5.05
N THR A 64 2.24 7.01 4.64
CA THR A 64 2.47 5.65 4.12
C THR A 64 3.25 5.67 2.81
N PHE A 65 2.96 6.61 1.91
CA PHE A 65 3.75 6.84 0.70
C PHE A 65 5.22 7.18 1.04
N GLY A 66 5.45 8.04 2.02
CA GLY A 66 6.80 8.39 2.49
C GLY A 66 7.57 7.19 3.04
N LEU A 67 6.92 6.36 3.84
CA LEU A 67 7.50 5.12 4.39
C LEU A 67 7.85 4.12 3.27
N GLY A 68 6.96 3.94 2.30
CA GLY A 68 7.21 3.12 1.12
C GLY A 68 8.35 3.68 0.27
N ALA A 69 8.40 5.00 0.08
CA ALA A 69 9.49 5.66 -0.64
C ALA A 69 10.85 5.47 0.07
N ILE A 70 10.90 5.45 1.40
CA ILE A 70 12.12 5.13 2.18
C ILE A 70 12.55 3.69 1.88
N ASN A 71 11.64 2.72 1.90
CA ASN A 71 11.96 1.34 1.51
C ASN A 71 12.55 1.29 0.10
N GLY A 72 11.85 1.87 -0.87
CA GLY A 72 12.29 1.90 -2.25
C GLY A 72 13.64 2.59 -2.45
N PHE A 73 13.89 3.69 -1.74
CA PHE A 73 15.17 4.40 -1.77
C PHE A 73 16.32 3.54 -1.23
N CYS A 74 16.13 2.93 -0.06
CA CYS A 74 17.16 2.08 0.53
C CYS A 74 17.47 0.86 -0.36
N ILE A 75 16.46 0.28 -0.99
CA ILE A 75 16.61 -0.89 -1.85
C ILE A 75 17.31 -0.49 -3.17
N SER A 76 16.87 0.58 -3.82
CA SER A 76 17.36 0.95 -5.16
C SER A 76 18.69 1.73 -5.11
N CYS A 77 18.80 2.73 -4.23
CA CYS A 77 19.96 3.61 -4.18
C CYS A 77 21.07 3.08 -3.26
N LEU A 78 20.71 2.57 -2.07
CA LEU A 78 21.68 2.01 -1.11
C LEU A 78 21.94 0.51 -1.35
N ARG A 79 21.19 -0.12 -2.27
CA ARG A 79 21.33 -1.54 -2.64
C ARG A 79 21.16 -2.51 -1.48
N VAL A 80 20.33 -2.15 -0.51
CA VAL A 80 19.93 -3.04 0.58
C VAL A 80 19.05 -4.15 0.01
N PRO A 81 19.27 -5.44 0.33
CA PRO A 81 18.35 -6.50 -0.09
C PRO A 81 16.91 -6.22 0.34
N ALA A 82 15.96 -6.37 -0.58
CA ALA A 82 14.55 -6.01 -0.37
C ALA A 82 13.96 -6.69 0.88
N ILE A 83 14.22 -7.98 1.06
CA ILE A 83 13.76 -8.75 2.24
C ILE A 83 14.27 -8.13 3.53
N VAL A 84 15.58 -7.78 3.59
CA VAL A 84 16.20 -7.22 4.80
C VAL A 84 15.58 -5.86 5.14
N MET A 85 15.45 -4.99 4.12
CA MET A 85 14.90 -3.64 4.30
C MET A 85 13.44 -3.69 4.75
N THR A 86 12.60 -4.46 4.06
CA THR A 86 11.16 -4.50 4.33
C THR A 86 10.82 -5.25 5.62
N LEU A 87 11.59 -6.28 6.00
CA LEU A 87 11.50 -6.90 7.34
C LEU A 87 11.94 -5.92 8.44
N GLY A 88 13.05 -5.20 8.25
CA GLY A 88 13.47 -4.17 9.19
C GLY A 88 12.41 -3.09 9.38
N MET A 89 11.85 -2.58 8.27
CA MET A 89 10.74 -1.62 8.31
C MET A 89 9.52 -2.20 9.04
N ASN A 90 9.17 -3.45 8.77
CA ASN A 90 8.05 -4.13 9.43
C ASN A 90 8.20 -4.10 10.96
N ILE A 91 9.39 -4.43 11.47
CA ILE A 91 9.70 -4.43 12.91
C ILE A 91 9.71 -3.01 13.49
N ILE A 92 10.26 -2.04 12.75
CA ILE A 92 10.27 -0.62 13.16
C ILE A 92 8.84 -0.10 13.28
N LEU A 93 7.98 -0.36 12.30
CA LEU A 93 6.60 0.09 12.31
C LEU A 93 5.80 -0.57 13.44
N GLN A 94 6.03 -1.87 13.68
CA GLN A 94 5.45 -2.58 14.82
C GLN A 94 5.84 -1.93 16.15
N GLY A 95 7.14 -1.75 16.36
CA GLY A 95 7.66 -1.15 17.59
C GLY A 95 7.16 0.30 17.79
N ALA A 96 7.15 1.10 16.71
CA ALA A 96 6.64 2.45 16.73
C ALA A 96 5.16 2.50 17.11
N LEU A 97 4.33 1.62 16.54
CA LEU A 97 2.91 1.57 16.87
C LEU A 97 2.69 1.17 18.34
N VAL A 98 3.38 0.14 18.81
CA VAL A 98 3.29 -0.29 20.22
C VAL A 98 3.72 0.82 21.16
N ALA A 99 4.82 1.54 20.85
CA ALA A 99 5.29 2.66 21.65
C ALA A 99 4.28 3.84 21.69
N LEU A 100 3.66 4.15 20.54
CA LEU A 100 2.67 5.22 20.45
C LEU A 100 1.34 4.88 21.13
N THR A 101 0.93 3.62 21.06
CA THR A 101 -0.36 3.19 21.61
C THR A 101 -0.27 2.70 23.05
N GLN A 102 0.94 2.39 23.53
CA GLN A 102 1.17 1.69 24.80
C GLN A 102 0.35 0.39 24.90
N GLY A 103 0.13 -0.27 23.77
CA GLY A 103 -0.69 -1.47 23.67
C GLY A 103 -2.20 -1.23 23.77
N SER A 104 -2.65 0.02 23.86
CA SER A 104 -4.08 0.34 23.89
C SER A 104 -4.71 0.26 22.49
N PRO A 105 -5.93 -0.26 22.37
CA PRO A 105 -6.65 -0.24 21.11
C PRO A 105 -6.92 1.21 20.67
N GLY A 106 -6.85 1.45 19.36
CA GLY A 106 -7.19 2.76 18.81
C GLY A 106 -8.66 3.10 18.96
N GLN A 107 -9.00 4.33 18.60
CA GLN A 107 -10.39 4.79 18.58
C GLN A 107 -11.20 4.05 17.49
N SER A 108 -12.53 4.09 17.65
CA SER A 108 -13.45 3.55 16.65
C SER A 108 -13.29 4.26 15.31
N ALA A 109 -13.37 3.53 14.22
CA ALA A 109 -13.33 4.11 12.88
C ALA A 109 -14.55 5.05 12.66
N PRO A 110 -14.39 6.11 11.86
CA PRO A 110 -15.49 7.01 11.52
C PRO A 110 -16.69 6.29 10.91
N PRO A 111 -17.92 6.75 11.15
CA PRO A 111 -19.15 6.10 10.67
C PRO A 111 -19.17 5.85 9.15
N LEU A 112 -18.58 6.75 8.36
CA LEU A 112 -18.48 6.58 6.91
C LEU A 112 -17.64 5.34 6.54
N LEU A 113 -16.49 5.14 7.19
CA LEU A 113 -15.63 3.98 6.92
C LEU A 113 -16.26 2.68 7.42
N LEU A 114 -16.95 2.71 8.57
CA LEU A 114 -17.73 1.56 9.05
C LEU A 114 -18.83 1.20 8.04
N THR A 115 -19.50 2.22 7.48
CA THR A 115 -20.51 2.03 6.43
C THR A 115 -19.93 1.36 5.19
N LEU A 116 -18.76 1.81 4.70
CA LEU A 116 -18.06 1.21 3.56
C LEU A 116 -17.65 -0.24 3.82
N GLY A 117 -17.25 -0.55 5.07
CA GLY A 117 -16.90 -1.92 5.45
C GLY A 117 -18.11 -2.85 5.66
N GLN A 118 -19.29 -2.31 5.99
CA GLN A 118 -20.44 -3.10 6.43
C GLN A 118 -21.60 -3.14 5.43
N LYS A 119 -21.79 -2.11 4.60
CA LYS A 119 -22.91 -2.03 3.66
C LYS A 119 -22.61 -2.70 2.32
N ASN A 120 -23.70 -3.03 1.64
CA ASN A 120 -23.71 -3.66 0.33
C ASN A 120 -24.46 -2.77 -0.67
N LEU A 121 -24.06 -2.82 -1.92
CA LEU A 121 -24.79 -2.28 -3.06
C LEU A 121 -25.31 -3.45 -3.89
N LEU A 122 -26.62 -3.59 -4.03
CA LEU A 122 -27.26 -4.68 -4.79
C LEU A 122 -26.78 -6.10 -4.37
N GLY A 123 -26.50 -6.29 -3.06
CA GLY A 123 -26.01 -7.56 -2.53
C GLY A 123 -24.48 -7.74 -2.59
N ILE A 124 -23.74 -6.83 -3.24
CA ILE A 124 -22.28 -6.87 -3.35
C ILE A 124 -21.68 -5.91 -2.30
N PRO A 125 -20.73 -6.36 -1.46
CA PRO A 125 -20.05 -5.49 -0.51
C PRO A 125 -19.29 -4.35 -1.19
N TYR A 126 -19.34 -3.14 -0.65
CA TYR A 126 -18.62 -1.99 -1.21
C TYR A 126 -17.11 -2.23 -1.38
N LEU A 127 -16.48 -2.97 -0.48
CA LEU A 127 -15.06 -3.31 -0.58
C LEU A 127 -14.74 -4.12 -1.83
N VAL A 128 -15.64 -5.01 -2.26
CA VAL A 128 -15.47 -5.79 -3.50
C VAL A 128 -15.54 -4.87 -4.72
N ILE A 129 -16.45 -3.90 -4.71
CA ILE A 129 -16.55 -2.90 -5.79
C ILE A 129 -15.27 -2.06 -5.86
N ILE A 130 -14.77 -1.61 -4.72
CA ILE A 130 -13.51 -0.87 -4.63
C ILE A 130 -12.35 -1.72 -5.17
N TRP A 131 -12.27 -2.99 -4.77
CA TRP A 131 -11.25 -3.91 -5.28
C TRP A 131 -11.29 -4.07 -6.79
N ILE A 132 -12.48 -4.25 -7.38
CA ILE A 132 -12.64 -4.34 -8.84
C ILE A 132 -12.18 -3.06 -9.52
N ILE A 133 -12.59 -1.89 -9.02
CA ILE A 133 -12.17 -0.59 -9.57
C ILE A 133 -10.64 -0.46 -9.50
N MET A 134 -10.04 -0.74 -8.34
CA MET A 134 -8.59 -0.69 -8.17
C MET A 134 -7.86 -1.67 -9.10
N THR A 135 -8.41 -2.87 -9.28
CA THR A 135 -7.87 -3.87 -10.24
C THR A 135 -7.85 -3.30 -11.66
N VAL A 136 -8.94 -2.69 -12.10
CA VAL A 136 -9.00 -2.07 -13.44
C VAL A 136 -7.99 -0.92 -13.56
N VAL A 137 -7.88 -0.06 -12.55
CA VAL A 137 -6.91 1.04 -12.54
C VAL A 137 -5.47 0.54 -12.61
N VAL A 138 -5.10 -0.44 -11.80
CA VAL A 138 -3.75 -1.03 -11.81
C VAL A 138 -3.49 -1.74 -13.15
N MET A 139 -4.46 -2.47 -13.69
CA MET A 139 -4.35 -3.12 -14.99
C MET A 139 -4.10 -2.11 -16.12
N LEU A 140 -4.84 -0.99 -16.12
CA LEU A 140 -4.62 0.09 -17.09
C LEU A 140 -3.24 0.74 -16.90
N ALA A 141 -2.81 0.95 -15.65
CA ALA A 141 -1.49 1.49 -15.35
C ALA A 141 -0.37 0.57 -15.86
N LEU A 142 -0.50 -0.75 -15.67
CA LEU A 142 0.48 -1.73 -16.10
C LEU A 142 0.54 -1.88 -17.63
N PHE A 143 -0.61 -1.99 -18.29
CA PHE A 143 -0.65 -2.34 -19.73
C PHE A 143 -0.75 -1.16 -20.67
N LYS A 144 -1.31 -0.03 -20.25
CA LYS A 144 -1.52 1.15 -21.10
C LYS A 144 -0.57 2.32 -20.80
N MET A 145 -0.08 2.46 -19.57
CA MET A 145 0.77 3.60 -19.21
C MET A 145 2.27 3.33 -19.39
N LYS A 146 3.06 4.40 -19.53
CA LYS A 146 4.53 4.33 -19.62
C LYS A 146 5.16 3.71 -18.37
N TYR A 147 4.52 3.86 -17.22
CA TYR A 147 4.99 3.33 -15.94
C TYR A 147 5.05 1.80 -15.95
N GLY A 148 3.98 1.13 -16.36
CA GLY A 148 3.97 -0.34 -16.43
C GLY A 148 5.03 -0.91 -17.37
N ARG A 149 5.23 -0.28 -18.55
CA ARG A 149 6.31 -0.69 -19.47
C ARG A 149 7.69 -0.60 -18.83
N LYS A 150 7.94 0.43 -18.00
CA LYS A 150 9.20 0.56 -17.25
C LYS A 150 9.35 -0.54 -16.19
N LEU A 151 8.27 -0.88 -15.47
CA LEU A 151 8.28 -1.97 -14.48
C LEU A 151 8.65 -3.30 -15.12
N PHE A 152 7.99 -3.68 -16.22
CA PHE A 152 8.30 -4.92 -16.95
C PHE A 152 9.73 -4.93 -17.53
N ALA A 153 10.20 -3.79 -18.05
CA ALA A 153 11.58 -3.68 -18.54
C ALA A 153 12.60 -3.90 -17.40
N ILE A 154 12.36 -3.32 -16.23
CA ILE A 154 13.23 -3.47 -15.05
C ILE A 154 13.20 -4.92 -14.56
N GLY A 155 12.01 -5.52 -14.45
CA GLY A 155 11.86 -6.90 -14.00
C GLY A 155 12.53 -7.91 -14.90
N ASN A 156 12.53 -7.65 -16.22
CA ASN A 156 13.22 -8.50 -17.18
C ASN A 156 14.75 -8.36 -17.06
N ASN A 157 15.29 -7.14 -17.10
CA ASN A 157 16.70 -6.88 -16.85
C ASN A 157 16.93 -5.40 -16.49
N ALA A 158 17.20 -5.12 -15.22
CA ALA A 158 17.41 -3.78 -14.70
C ALA A 158 18.61 -3.07 -15.36
N THR A 159 19.67 -3.81 -15.68
CA THR A 159 20.88 -3.26 -16.33
C THR A 159 20.58 -2.81 -17.75
N VAL A 160 19.91 -3.64 -18.54
CA VAL A 160 19.48 -3.28 -19.91
C VAL A 160 18.48 -2.12 -19.89
N ALA A 161 17.53 -2.13 -18.96
CA ALA A 161 16.58 -1.03 -18.78
C ALA A 161 17.29 0.30 -18.50
N LYS A 162 18.33 0.29 -17.67
CA LYS A 162 19.15 1.48 -17.37
C LYS A 162 19.87 2.00 -18.64
N TYR A 163 20.49 1.11 -19.40
CA TYR A 163 21.14 1.50 -20.68
C TYR A 163 20.16 1.99 -21.75
N SER A 164 18.89 1.57 -21.67
CA SER A 164 17.80 2.09 -22.51
C SER A 164 17.22 3.42 -22.03
N GLY A 165 17.86 4.09 -21.05
CA GLY A 165 17.46 5.41 -20.55
C GLY A 165 16.34 5.41 -19.51
N ILE A 166 15.96 4.22 -18.97
CA ILE A 166 14.96 4.14 -17.89
C ILE A 166 15.63 4.53 -16.57
N ARG A 167 15.01 5.44 -15.83
CA ARG A 167 15.42 5.77 -14.46
C ARG A 167 14.98 4.65 -13.49
N VAL A 168 15.81 3.60 -13.41
CA VAL A 168 15.50 2.38 -12.64
C VAL A 168 15.21 2.71 -11.20
N ASP A 169 16.09 3.47 -10.51
CA ASP A 169 15.95 3.78 -9.09
C ASP A 169 14.62 4.48 -8.79
N ASN A 170 14.28 5.54 -9.55
CA ASN A 170 13.02 6.26 -9.37
C ASN A 170 11.79 5.38 -9.60
N THR A 171 11.89 4.44 -10.54
CA THR A 171 10.77 3.54 -10.85
C THR A 171 10.57 2.52 -9.73
N ILE A 172 11.67 2.00 -9.16
CA ILE A 172 11.62 1.12 -8.00
C ILE A 172 11.09 1.88 -6.77
N ILE A 173 11.59 3.08 -6.47
CA ILE A 173 11.09 3.89 -5.36
C ILE A 173 9.57 4.03 -5.46
N LEU A 174 9.06 4.37 -6.64
CA LEU A 174 7.62 4.55 -6.86
C LEU A 174 6.83 3.23 -6.75
N SER A 175 7.44 2.08 -6.95
CA SER A 175 6.74 0.79 -6.82
C SER A 175 6.57 0.37 -5.36
N TYR A 176 7.42 0.85 -4.44
CA TYR A 176 7.29 0.63 -3.00
C TYR A 176 6.47 1.73 -2.30
N ALA A 177 6.35 2.92 -2.89
CA ALA A 177 5.62 4.07 -2.37
C ALA A 177 4.11 3.99 -2.64
#